data_dfe83c332107c8bc7321c860fd57ea01
#
_entry.id   dfe83c332107c8bc7321c860fd57ea01
#
_cell.length_a   1.000
_cell.length_b   1.000
_cell.length_c   1.000
_cell.angle_alpha   90.00
_cell.angle_beta   90.00
_cell.angle_gamma   90.00
#
_symmetry.space_group_name_H-M   'P 1'
#
loop_
_entity.id
_entity.type
_entity.pdbx_description
1 polymer ?
#
loop_
_entity_poly.entity_id
_entity_poly.type
_entity_poly.pdbx_seq_one_letter_code
_entity_poly.pdbx_strand_id
1 'polypeptide(L)'
;MIKVRILTNDFHTFEPYRKQYAELYHRGIELVQPDAKSYDLTMIGHSVFQDKKCGSLAKSTEKGLDYLSKIDGPYILVDGQDSHSVIGSYEVFKDSKAIALLKDTMLKDRNLYKEEWVAGRWFWGKSEDWGVAGQNYNPEDWDLYSDRIHLSGKNWLGVQDYQFNDYKNIQKFFDLSLMFQYPHAECHEFELKPSQDYYYNQYRKQIIDICNKSPFMVAKLYNGQRLDPQKWAQYQYMSKVILSPFGYGSYGAPRDIMAVSMGSILLKESLDFIDTYPNVYENGKTYIACKNDFSDLEEKIEYCVLNFDELRNYLVDNMIREYKEKYHTTYLADYTMNLFKDLNLL
;
A
#
# COMPACT_ATOMS: atom_id res chain seq x y z
N MET A 1 -5.07 -10.55 29.68
CA MET A 1 -5.47 -10.85 28.28
C MET A 1 -6.46 -9.80 27.87
N ILE A 2 -6.17 -9.04 26.82
CA ILE A 2 -7.07 -8.02 26.26
C ILE A 2 -7.94 -8.66 25.17
N LYS A 3 -9.25 -8.46 25.24
CA LYS A 3 -10.21 -8.94 24.25
C LYS A 3 -10.45 -7.87 23.20
N VAL A 4 -10.11 -8.15 21.95
CA VAL A 4 -10.22 -7.22 20.83
C VAL A 4 -11.29 -7.67 19.86
N ARG A 5 -12.36 -6.89 19.76
CA ARG A 5 -13.42 -7.08 18.78
C ARG A 5 -13.03 -6.42 17.46
N ILE A 6 -13.21 -7.12 16.34
CA ILE A 6 -12.97 -6.58 15.00
C ILE A 6 -14.27 -6.35 14.27
N LEU A 7 -14.51 -5.12 13.84
CA LEU A 7 -15.65 -4.74 12.99
C LEU A 7 -15.14 -4.31 11.62
N THR A 8 -15.47 -5.08 10.59
CA THR A 8 -15.09 -4.79 9.21
C THR A 8 -16.03 -5.44 8.21
N ASN A 9 -16.27 -4.75 7.09
CA ASN A 9 -16.91 -5.30 5.89
C ASN A 9 -15.86 -5.72 4.85
N ASP A 10 -14.58 -5.44 5.12
CA ASP A 10 -13.45 -5.78 4.27
C ASP A 10 -12.59 -6.84 4.95
N PHE A 11 -12.61 -8.03 4.38
CA PHE A 11 -11.85 -9.15 4.88
C PHE A 11 -10.33 -8.90 4.84
N HIS A 12 -9.85 -8.23 3.80
CA HIS A 12 -8.42 -8.06 3.56
C HIS A 12 -7.73 -7.17 4.60
N THR A 13 -8.41 -6.16 5.12
CA THR A 13 -7.84 -5.25 6.13
C THR A 13 -7.37 -5.99 7.38
N PHE A 14 -8.07 -7.04 7.79
CA PHE A 14 -7.76 -7.78 9.02
C PHE A 14 -7.23 -9.21 8.78
N GLU A 15 -7.04 -9.61 7.54
CA GLU A 15 -6.49 -10.93 7.23
C GLU A 15 -5.14 -11.21 7.90
N PRO A 16 -4.17 -10.26 7.95
CA PRO A 16 -2.91 -10.47 8.65
C PRO A 16 -3.10 -10.78 10.15
N TYR A 17 -4.03 -10.10 10.81
CA TYR A 17 -4.36 -10.36 12.23
C TYR A 17 -4.98 -11.74 12.43
N ARG A 18 -5.84 -12.20 11.51
CA ARG A 18 -6.44 -13.55 11.56
C ARG A 18 -5.38 -14.64 11.34
N LYS A 19 -4.47 -14.43 10.39
CA LYS A 19 -3.36 -15.36 10.13
C LYS A 19 -2.43 -15.50 11.33
N GLN A 20 -2.26 -14.45 12.13
CA GLN A 20 -1.42 -14.46 13.32
C GLN A 20 -2.21 -14.58 14.64
N TYR A 21 -3.45 -15.10 14.58
CA TYR A 21 -4.31 -15.23 15.76
C TYR A 21 -3.65 -15.97 16.91
N ALA A 22 -3.02 -17.11 16.66
CA ALA A 22 -2.35 -17.89 17.71
C ALA A 22 -1.23 -17.10 18.39
N GLU A 23 -0.43 -16.39 17.60
CA GLU A 23 0.67 -15.55 18.11
C GLU A 23 0.15 -14.36 18.92
N LEU A 24 -0.93 -13.72 18.48
CA LEU A 24 -1.60 -12.66 19.24
C LEU A 24 -2.14 -13.20 20.57
N TYR A 25 -2.79 -14.36 20.54
CA TYR A 25 -3.33 -15.00 21.74
C TYR A 25 -2.23 -15.34 22.76
N HIS A 26 -1.12 -15.93 22.31
CA HIS A 26 0.02 -16.22 23.19
C HIS A 26 0.64 -14.97 23.82
N ARG A 27 0.48 -13.80 23.21
CA ARG A 27 0.93 -12.51 23.74
C ARG A 27 -0.13 -11.79 24.59
N GLY A 28 -1.26 -12.42 24.82
CA GLY A 28 -2.33 -11.87 25.66
C GLY A 28 -3.34 -11.01 24.92
N ILE A 29 -3.44 -11.12 23.57
CA ILE A 29 -4.45 -10.48 22.74
C ILE A 29 -5.40 -11.55 22.18
N GLU A 30 -6.64 -11.56 22.64
CA GLU A 30 -7.69 -12.45 22.15
C GLU A 30 -8.57 -11.71 21.13
N LEU A 31 -8.59 -12.15 19.88
CA LEU A 31 -9.54 -11.65 18.89
C LEU A 31 -10.91 -12.31 19.13
N VAL A 32 -11.92 -11.52 19.43
CA VAL A 32 -13.28 -12.03 19.69
C VAL A 32 -14.21 -11.74 18.50
N GLN A 33 -15.33 -12.45 18.45
CA GLN A 33 -16.33 -12.31 17.39
C GLN A 33 -16.97 -10.92 17.39
N PRO A 34 -17.47 -10.45 16.24
CA PRO A 34 -18.12 -9.12 16.13
C PRO A 34 -19.32 -8.93 17.06
N ASP A 35 -20.01 -10.00 17.40
CA ASP A 35 -21.19 -10.02 18.29
C ASP A 35 -20.87 -10.35 19.76
N ALA A 36 -19.57 -10.43 20.11
CA ALA A 36 -19.15 -10.68 21.47
C ALA A 36 -19.72 -9.62 22.44
N LYS A 37 -20.28 -10.10 23.55
CA LYS A 37 -20.87 -9.23 24.59
C LYS A 37 -19.85 -8.59 25.55
N SER A 38 -18.64 -9.13 25.58
CA SER A 38 -17.55 -8.66 26.44
C SER A 38 -16.28 -8.53 25.61
N TYR A 39 -15.74 -7.33 25.58
CA TYR A 39 -14.48 -6.96 24.93
C TYR A 39 -13.89 -5.73 25.60
N ASP A 40 -12.60 -5.55 25.48
CA ASP A 40 -11.87 -4.44 26.08
C ASP A 40 -11.58 -3.32 25.05
N LEU A 41 -11.47 -3.68 23.78
CA LEU A 41 -11.15 -2.78 22.66
C LEU A 41 -11.90 -3.20 21.40
N THR A 42 -12.29 -2.22 20.57
CA THR A 42 -12.78 -2.48 19.21
C THR A 42 -11.82 -1.92 18.18
N MET A 43 -11.39 -2.74 17.20
CA MET A 43 -10.72 -2.27 15.99
C MET A 43 -11.74 -2.22 14.84
N ILE A 44 -11.85 -1.06 14.19
CA ILE A 44 -12.89 -0.78 13.20
C ILE A 44 -12.25 -0.47 11.86
N GLY A 45 -12.50 -1.32 10.86
CA GLY A 45 -11.99 -1.13 9.51
C GLY A 45 -12.68 0.01 8.76
N HIS A 46 -11.95 0.70 7.89
CA HIS A 46 -12.45 1.84 7.10
C HIS A 46 -13.73 1.52 6.33
N SER A 47 -13.90 0.31 5.84
CA SER A 47 -15.10 -0.15 5.11
C SER A 47 -16.41 -0.06 5.92
N VAL A 48 -16.32 0.14 7.23
CA VAL A 48 -17.48 0.30 8.13
C VAL A 48 -17.85 1.77 8.33
N PHE A 49 -16.85 2.63 8.48
CA PHE A 49 -17.05 4.06 8.75
C PHE A 49 -16.83 4.99 7.56
N GLN A 50 -16.46 4.45 6.41
CA GLN A 50 -16.37 5.17 5.15
C GLN A 50 -17.32 4.58 4.12
N ASP A 51 -18.15 5.41 3.52
CA ASP A 51 -19.03 5.02 2.44
C ASP A 51 -18.71 5.82 1.17
N LYS A 52 -17.86 5.26 0.33
CA LYS A 52 -17.45 5.86 -0.96
C LYS A 52 -18.63 6.09 -1.92
N LYS A 53 -19.76 5.41 -1.71
CA LYS A 53 -20.97 5.56 -2.53
C LYS A 53 -21.81 6.78 -2.13
N CYS A 54 -21.46 7.48 -1.07
CA CYS A 54 -22.18 8.68 -0.61
C CYS A 54 -22.06 9.88 -1.56
N GLY A 55 -21.17 9.84 -2.55
CA GLY A 55 -20.98 10.91 -3.53
C GLY A 55 -20.23 12.15 -3.02
N SER A 56 -19.95 12.27 -1.72
CA SER A 56 -19.07 13.30 -1.17
C SER A 56 -18.40 12.87 0.13
N LEU A 57 -17.21 13.45 0.39
CA LEU A 57 -16.46 13.20 1.62
C LEU A 57 -17.28 13.60 2.87
N ALA A 58 -17.93 14.76 2.85
CA ALA A 58 -18.73 15.24 3.98
C ALA A 58 -19.85 14.27 4.37
N LYS A 59 -20.61 13.74 3.39
CA LYS A 59 -21.66 12.75 3.67
C LYS A 59 -21.09 11.43 4.18
N SER A 60 -19.94 11.01 3.68
CA SER A 60 -19.27 9.81 4.17
C SER A 60 -18.81 9.99 5.62
N THR A 61 -18.26 11.16 5.96
CA THR A 61 -17.85 11.53 7.31
C THR A 61 -19.04 11.53 8.27
N GLU A 62 -20.15 12.19 7.92
CA GLU A 62 -21.37 12.23 8.74
C GLU A 62 -21.89 10.82 9.06
N LYS A 63 -22.00 9.95 8.06
CA LYS A 63 -22.42 8.55 8.27
C LYS A 63 -21.43 7.77 9.15
N GLY A 64 -20.14 7.99 8.94
CA GLY A 64 -19.10 7.37 9.77
C GLY A 64 -19.23 7.77 11.23
N LEU A 65 -19.40 9.05 11.52
CA LEU A 65 -19.58 9.56 12.86
C LEU A 65 -20.88 9.05 13.52
N ASP A 66 -22.00 9.01 12.78
CA ASP A 66 -23.25 8.41 13.26
C ASP A 66 -23.06 6.94 13.64
N TYR A 67 -22.35 6.17 12.81
CA TYR A 67 -22.02 4.78 13.13
C TYR A 67 -21.17 4.68 14.41
N LEU A 68 -20.09 5.46 14.49
CA LEU A 68 -19.14 5.41 15.60
C LEU A 68 -19.76 5.90 16.92
N SER A 69 -20.77 6.78 16.87
CA SER A 69 -21.49 7.24 18.06
C SER A 69 -22.20 6.13 18.81
N LYS A 70 -22.48 5.00 18.15
CA LYS A 70 -23.17 3.81 18.67
C LYS A 70 -22.21 2.74 19.21
N ILE A 71 -20.90 2.99 19.10
CA ILE A 71 -19.88 2.06 19.61
C ILE A 71 -19.60 2.35 21.08
N ASP A 72 -19.84 1.35 21.91
CA ASP A 72 -19.50 1.40 23.32
C ASP A 72 -18.02 1.05 23.55
N GLY A 73 -17.42 1.71 24.56
CA GLY A 73 -16.04 1.47 24.96
C GLY A 73 -14.99 2.08 24.04
N PRO A 74 -13.71 1.78 24.30
CA PRO A 74 -12.59 2.31 23.53
C PRO A 74 -12.50 1.65 22.15
N TYR A 75 -12.12 2.43 21.14
CA TYR A 75 -11.91 1.90 19.80
C TYR A 75 -10.76 2.57 19.04
N ILE A 76 -10.22 1.83 18.08
CA ILE A 76 -9.19 2.24 17.15
C ILE A 76 -9.75 2.13 15.72
N LEU A 77 -9.52 3.14 14.90
CA LEU A 77 -9.84 3.09 13.47
C LEU A 77 -8.68 2.49 12.68
N VAL A 78 -8.99 1.68 11.68
CA VAL A 78 -7.99 1.06 10.80
C VAL A 78 -8.29 1.41 9.36
N ASP A 79 -7.42 2.23 8.77
CA ASP A 79 -7.47 2.60 7.36
C ASP A 79 -6.62 1.63 6.54
N GLY A 80 -7.27 0.70 5.87
CA GLY A 80 -6.64 -0.27 4.97
C GLY A 80 -6.68 0.14 3.50
N GLN A 81 -6.88 1.43 3.18
CA GLN A 81 -6.90 1.89 1.79
C GLN A 81 -5.50 1.93 1.17
N ASP A 82 -5.45 1.66 -0.13
CA ASP A 82 -4.23 1.67 -0.94
C ASP A 82 -3.71 3.10 -1.15
N SER A 83 -3.14 3.72 -0.14
CA SER A 83 -2.49 5.02 -0.26
C SER A 83 -1.84 5.42 1.07
N HIS A 84 -0.83 6.29 1.06
CA HIS A 84 -0.39 6.99 2.25
C HIS A 84 -1.39 8.07 2.70
N SER A 85 -2.30 8.51 1.81
CA SER A 85 -3.35 9.47 2.16
C SER A 85 -4.32 8.88 3.18
N VAL A 86 -4.65 9.65 4.20
CA VAL A 86 -5.64 9.29 5.24
C VAL A 86 -6.87 10.20 5.22
N ILE A 87 -7.03 11.03 4.17
CA ILE A 87 -8.04 12.11 4.12
C ILE A 87 -9.42 11.63 4.57
N GLY A 88 -9.94 10.58 3.94
CA GLY A 88 -11.28 10.10 4.28
C GLY A 88 -11.42 9.57 5.70
N SER A 89 -10.39 8.90 6.20
CA SER A 89 -10.37 8.36 7.56
C SER A 89 -10.08 9.44 8.59
N TYR A 90 -9.26 10.43 8.23
CA TYR A 90 -8.85 11.53 9.10
C TYR A 90 -10.04 12.41 9.51
N GLU A 91 -10.91 12.76 8.57
CA GLU A 91 -12.10 13.58 8.85
C GLU A 91 -13.05 12.89 9.85
N VAL A 92 -13.17 11.57 9.76
CA VAL A 92 -13.91 10.79 10.76
C VAL A 92 -13.16 10.69 12.08
N PHE A 93 -11.82 10.49 12.01
CA PHE A 93 -10.99 10.29 13.18
C PHE A 93 -10.95 11.51 14.09
N LYS A 94 -10.71 12.71 13.56
CA LYS A 94 -10.59 13.95 14.35
C LYS A 94 -11.84 14.28 15.16
N ASP A 95 -13.03 14.00 14.60
CA ASP A 95 -14.33 14.31 15.23
C ASP A 95 -14.89 13.12 16.04
N SER A 96 -14.15 12.00 16.11
CA SER A 96 -14.55 10.80 16.84
C SER A 96 -13.85 10.67 18.19
N LYS A 97 -14.28 9.69 19.01
CA LYS A 97 -13.63 9.29 20.26
C LYS A 97 -12.57 8.20 20.07
N ALA A 98 -12.11 7.96 18.83
CA ALA A 98 -11.11 6.95 18.57
C ALA A 98 -9.81 7.25 19.32
N ILE A 99 -9.18 6.22 19.87
CA ILE A 99 -7.88 6.35 20.57
C ILE A 99 -6.79 6.65 19.55
N ALA A 100 -6.81 5.94 18.42
CA ALA A 100 -5.81 6.06 17.36
C ALA A 100 -6.44 5.78 15.99
N LEU A 101 -5.74 6.23 14.93
CA LEU A 101 -5.95 5.84 13.55
C LEU A 101 -4.73 5.03 13.08
N LEU A 102 -4.94 3.81 12.61
CA LEU A 102 -3.88 2.97 12.05
C LEU A 102 -3.91 3.01 10.53
N LYS A 103 -2.73 3.15 9.92
CA LYS A 103 -2.54 3.23 8.48
C LYS A 103 -1.41 2.29 8.02
N ASP A 104 -1.57 1.63 6.88
CA ASP A 104 -0.58 0.69 6.36
C ASP A 104 0.72 1.37 5.94
N THR A 105 0.61 2.57 5.39
CA THR A 105 1.74 3.36 4.91
C THR A 105 1.53 4.83 5.21
N MET A 106 2.60 5.53 5.54
CA MET A 106 2.58 6.96 5.78
C MET A 106 3.80 7.62 5.13
N LEU A 107 3.72 8.93 4.86
CA LEU A 107 4.89 9.71 4.46
C LEU A 107 5.85 9.82 5.65
N LYS A 108 7.16 9.65 5.42
CA LYS A 108 8.20 9.85 6.45
C LYS A 108 8.23 11.29 6.93
N ASP A 109 8.21 12.24 5.99
CA ASP A 109 8.03 13.65 6.34
C ASP A 109 6.54 13.95 6.52
N ARG A 110 6.11 14.02 7.77
CA ARG A 110 4.73 14.31 8.14
C ARG A 110 4.27 15.71 7.76
N ASN A 111 5.19 16.65 7.51
CA ASN A 111 4.83 18.00 7.05
C ASN A 111 4.25 18.00 5.64
N LEU A 112 4.60 17.02 4.81
CA LEU A 112 4.02 16.89 3.48
C LEU A 112 2.49 16.69 3.49
N TYR A 113 1.91 16.25 4.59
CA TYR A 113 0.45 16.18 4.75
C TYR A 113 -0.22 17.54 4.83
N LYS A 114 0.53 18.63 5.15
CA LYS A 114 0.02 19.99 5.21
C LYS A 114 -0.03 20.68 3.84
N GLU A 115 0.57 20.06 2.81
CA GLU A 115 0.59 20.60 1.46
C GLU A 115 -0.56 20.05 0.61
N GLU A 116 -0.97 20.81 -0.41
CA GLU A 116 -2.05 20.45 -1.32
C GLU A 116 -1.57 19.52 -2.43
N TRP A 117 -1.94 18.26 -2.36
CA TRP A 117 -1.62 17.24 -3.36
C TRP A 117 -2.86 16.81 -4.12
N VAL A 118 -2.69 16.40 -5.38
CA VAL A 118 -3.77 15.79 -6.16
C VAL A 118 -4.32 14.57 -5.41
N ALA A 119 -5.59 14.61 -5.06
CA ALA A 119 -6.27 13.58 -4.27
C ALA A 119 -5.52 13.18 -2.98
N GLY A 120 -4.77 14.11 -2.37
CA GLY A 120 -3.95 13.85 -1.20
C GLY A 120 -2.77 12.89 -1.45
N ARG A 121 -2.37 12.69 -2.70
CA ARG A 121 -1.32 11.74 -3.10
C ARG A 121 -0.08 12.46 -3.60
N TRP A 122 0.92 12.54 -2.76
CA TRP A 122 2.17 13.21 -3.04
C TRP A 122 2.81 12.83 -4.40
N PHE A 123 2.78 11.59 -4.77
CA PHE A 123 3.42 11.11 -6.01
C PHE A 123 2.66 11.51 -7.30
N TRP A 124 1.46 12.06 -7.19
CA TRP A 124 0.75 12.66 -8.33
C TRP A 124 1.07 14.14 -8.52
N GLY A 125 1.88 14.72 -7.62
CA GLY A 125 2.30 16.11 -7.67
C GLY A 125 1.34 17.08 -6.99
N LYS A 126 1.72 18.35 -6.98
CA LYS A 126 0.90 19.42 -6.40
C LYS A 126 -0.31 19.68 -7.26
N SER A 127 -1.41 20.02 -6.62
CA SER A 127 -2.67 20.33 -7.29
C SER A 127 -2.58 21.57 -8.18
N GLU A 128 -1.76 22.54 -7.80
CA GLU A 128 -1.51 23.75 -8.61
C GLU A 128 -0.86 23.44 -9.97
N ASP A 129 0.03 22.42 -10.04
CA ASP A 129 0.67 22.01 -11.29
C ASP A 129 -0.33 21.45 -12.31
N TRP A 130 -1.48 21.00 -11.82
CA TRP A 130 -2.55 20.43 -12.63
C TRP A 130 -3.75 21.37 -12.82
N GLY A 131 -3.75 22.52 -12.17
CA GLY A 131 -4.87 23.48 -12.20
C GLY A 131 -6.15 22.94 -11.56
N VAL A 132 -6.03 22.09 -10.54
CA VAL A 132 -7.16 21.45 -9.84
C VAL A 132 -7.16 21.78 -8.37
N ALA A 133 -8.31 21.61 -7.72
CA ALA A 133 -8.38 21.71 -6.26
C ALA A 133 -7.59 20.58 -5.61
N GLY A 134 -6.67 20.95 -4.72
CA GLY A 134 -5.90 20.03 -3.93
C GLY A 134 -6.69 19.43 -2.78
N GLN A 135 -6.14 18.39 -2.19
CA GLN A 135 -6.58 17.86 -0.93
C GLN A 135 -5.39 17.88 0.03
N ASN A 136 -5.56 18.58 1.12
CA ASN A 136 -4.62 18.64 2.23
C ASN A 136 -5.37 18.42 3.55
N TYR A 137 -4.58 18.32 4.60
CA TYR A 137 -5.07 18.37 5.97
C TYR A 137 -4.92 19.80 6.47
N ASN A 138 -5.93 20.30 7.21
CA ASN A 138 -5.75 21.58 7.88
C ASN A 138 -4.48 21.50 8.75
N PRO A 139 -3.49 22.38 8.58
CA PRO A 139 -2.22 22.29 9.31
C PRO A 139 -2.37 22.31 10.83
N GLU A 140 -3.30 23.12 11.35
CA GLU A 140 -3.55 23.22 12.80
C GLU A 140 -4.16 21.93 13.33
N ASP A 141 -5.16 21.37 12.64
CA ASP A 141 -5.76 20.08 13.00
C ASP A 141 -4.74 18.96 12.89
N TRP A 142 -3.91 18.96 11.84
CA TRP A 142 -2.90 17.93 11.64
C TRP A 142 -1.92 17.86 12.81
N ASP A 143 -1.43 18.99 13.28
CA ASP A 143 -0.52 19.05 14.42
C ASP A 143 -1.14 18.52 15.72
N LEU A 144 -2.47 18.69 15.88
CA LEU A 144 -3.19 18.18 17.05
C LEU A 144 -3.41 16.64 17.04
N TYR A 145 -3.54 16.05 15.85
CA TYR A 145 -3.99 14.66 15.74
C TYR A 145 -2.96 13.70 15.17
N SER A 146 -1.91 14.20 14.48
CA SER A 146 -0.92 13.37 13.77
C SER A 146 -0.18 12.39 14.67
N ASP A 147 0.07 12.74 15.92
CA ASP A 147 0.73 11.87 16.91
C ASP A 147 -0.11 10.64 17.29
N ARG A 148 -1.41 10.67 16.99
CA ARG A 148 -2.34 9.55 17.20
C ARG A 148 -2.56 8.73 15.93
N ILE A 149 -1.81 9.01 14.85
CA ILE A 149 -1.84 8.25 13.60
C ILE A 149 -0.58 7.38 13.54
N HIS A 150 -0.77 6.06 13.62
CA HIS A 150 0.31 5.09 13.68
C HIS A 150 0.28 4.16 12.47
N LEU A 151 1.42 3.53 12.18
CA LEU A 151 1.45 2.41 11.25
C LEU A 151 0.64 1.23 11.81
N SER A 152 -0.06 0.52 10.94
CA SER A 152 -0.88 -0.64 11.36
C SER A 152 -0.06 -1.90 11.61
N GLY A 153 1.21 -1.93 11.19
CA GLY A 153 2.02 -3.15 11.11
C GLY A 153 1.57 -4.12 10.04
N LYS A 154 0.46 -3.82 9.37
CA LYS A 154 -0.05 -4.57 8.23
C LYS A 154 0.64 -4.08 6.96
N ASN A 155 1.30 -4.99 6.26
CA ASN A 155 1.76 -4.75 4.90
C ASN A 155 1.14 -5.81 3.98
N TRP A 156 0.73 -5.43 2.79
CA TRP A 156 0.13 -6.34 1.80
C TRP A 156 0.98 -7.58 1.55
N LEU A 157 2.30 -7.45 1.62
CA LEU A 157 3.23 -8.57 1.47
C LEU A 157 3.05 -9.63 2.56
N GLY A 158 2.65 -9.25 3.76
CA GLY A 158 2.39 -10.17 4.87
C GLY A 158 1.07 -10.95 4.77
N VAL A 159 0.21 -10.62 3.79
CA VAL A 159 -1.07 -11.33 3.58
C VAL A 159 -0.88 -12.62 2.80
N GLN A 160 0.17 -12.71 1.98
CA GLN A 160 0.38 -13.83 1.06
C GLN A 160 1.57 -14.68 1.49
N ASP A 161 1.40 -16.01 1.37
CA ASP A 161 2.48 -16.96 1.59
C ASP A 161 3.24 -17.15 0.28
N TYR A 162 4.36 -16.46 0.13
CA TYR A 162 5.19 -16.57 -1.05
C TYR A 162 6.12 -17.78 -0.97
N GLN A 163 6.11 -18.59 -2.02
CA GLN A 163 7.07 -19.64 -2.22
C GLN A 163 8.19 -19.14 -3.12
N PHE A 164 9.41 -19.15 -2.61
CA PHE A 164 10.60 -18.78 -3.37
C PHE A 164 11.19 -20.03 -4.00
N ASN A 165 10.98 -20.18 -5.29
CA ASN A 165 11.52 -21.29 -6.08
C ASN A 165 13.01 -21.06 -6.38
N ASP A 166 13.68 -22.09 -6.87
CA ASP A 166 15.02 -21.93 -7.46
C ASP A 166 14.90 -21.17 -8.78
N TYR A 167 14.96 -19.84 -8.67
CA TYR A 167 14.80 -18.94 -9.80
C TYR A 167 16.05 -18.89 -10.70
N LYS A 168 17.21 -19.39 -10.23
CA LYS A 168 18.51 -19.22 -10.95
C LYS A 168 18.50 -19.92 -12.30
N ASN A 169 17.73 -20.99 -12.44
CA ASN A 169 17.59 -21.75 -13.67
C ASN A 169 16.45 -21.27 -14.57
N ILE A 170 15.72 -20.22 -14.19
CA ILE A 170 14.64 -19.69 -15.00
C ILE A 170 15.18 -18.90 -16.19
N GLN A 171 14.87 -19.38 -17.41
CA GLN A 171 15.20 -18.68 -18.63
C GLN A 171 14.27 -17.49 -18.85
N LYS A 172 14.84 -16.32 -19.17
CA LYS A 172 14.11 -15.10 -19.47
C LYS A 172 14.08 -14.85 -20.98
N PHE A 173 12.91 -14.50 -21.51
CA PHE A 173 12.66 -14.26 -22.93
C PHE A 173 12.39 -12.79 -23.25
N PHE A 174 11.86 -12.04 -22.28
CA PHE A 174 11.61 -10.61 -22.43
C PHE A 174 12.60 -9.82 -21.58
N ASP A 175 12.99 -8.67 -22.06
CA ASP A 175 13.86 -7.78 -21.29
C ASP A 175 13.07 -7.04 -20.22
N LEU A 176 11.84 -6.59 -20.52
CA LEU A 176 11.00 -5.80 -19.64
C LEU A 176 9.55 -6.26 -19.70
N SER A 177 8.87 -6.19 -18.58
CA SER A 177 7.42 -6.42 -18.48
C SER A 177 6.69 -5.21 -17.93
N LEU A 178 5.64 -4.78 -18.67
CA LEU A 178 4.67 -3.76 -18.26
C LEU A 178 3.35 -4.44 -17.93
N MET A 179 3.19 -4.82 -16.67
CA MET A 179 2.08 -5.67 -16.21
C MET A 179 1.12 -4.87 -15.33
N PHE A 180 0.47 -3.84 -15.90
CA PHE A 180 -0.49 -3.02 -15.20
C PHE A 180 -1.70 -2.68 -16.07
N GLN A 181 -2.81 -2.36 -15.45
CA GLN A 181 -4.04 -1.97 -16.15
C GLN A 181 -3.88 -0.56 -16.75
N TYR A 182 -4.18 -0.43 -18.07
CA TYR A 182 -4.21 0.85 -18.76
C TYR A 182 -5.04 0.74 -20.07
N PRO A 183 -5.96 1.68 -20.38
CA PRO A 183 -6.49 2.67 -19.43
C PRO A 183 -7.23 2.01 -18.27
N HIS A 184 -7.24 2.65 -17.12
CA HIS A 184 -8.05 2.22 -15.99
C HIS A 184 -9.49 2.72 -16.21
N ALA A 185 -10.49 1.91 -15.89
CA ALA A 185 -11.87 2.33 -15.95
C ALA A 185 -12.18 3.33 -14.83
N GLU A 186 -13.02 4.31 -15.11
CA GLU A 186 -13.34 5.39 -14.18
C GLU A 186 -13.84 4.88 -12.83
N CYS A 187 -13.12 5.26 -11.78
CA CYS A 187 -13.47 5.02 -10.40
C CYS A 187 -13.91 6.35 -9.77
N HIS A 188 -15.16 6.46 -9.40
CA HIS A 188 -15.70 7.66 -8.81
C HIS A 188 -15.42 7.69 -7.30
N GLU A 189 -14.22 8.10 -6.89
CA GLU A 189 -13.95 8.46 -5.51
C GLU A 189 -14.08 9.97 -5.34
N PHE A 190 -15.06 10.41 -4.54
CA PHE A 190 -15.21 11.79 -4.05
C PHE A 190 -15.06 12.92 -5.08
N GLU A 191 -15.93 12.99 -6.08
CA GLU A 191 -16.17 14.18 -6.96
C GLU A 191 -14.93 14.96 -7.46
N LEU A 192 -13.76 14.35 -7.54
CA LEU A 192 -12.58 14.97 -8.13
C LEU A 192 -12.80 15.12 -9.65
N LYS A 193 -12.73 16.33 -10.14
CA LYS A 193 -12.76 16.62 -11.59
C LYS A 193 -11.41 17.29 -11.96
N PRO A 194 -10.62 16.72 -12.85
CA PRO A 194 -10.74 15.39 -13.47
C PRO A 194 -10.72 14.24 -12.44
N SER A 195 -11.27 13.07 -12.82
CA SER A 195 -11.33 11.90 -11.92
C SER A 195 -9.93 11.43 -11.53
N GLN A 196 -9.80 10.70 -10.42
CA GLN A 196 -8.51 10.10 -10.01
C GLN A 196 -7.92 9.21 -11.11
N ASP A 197 -8.77 8.56 -11.91
CA ASP A 197 -8.36 7.74 -13.05
C ASP A 197 -7.67 8.55 -14.14
N TYR A 198 -7.98 9.84 -14.29
CA TYR A 198 -7.28 10.70 -15.22
C TYR A 198 -5.80 10.80 -14.87
N TYR A 199 -5.46 11.11 -13.61
CA TYR A 199 -4.07 11.22 -13.14
C TYR A 199 -3.36 9.88 -13.19
N TYR A 200 -4.02 8.84 -12.76
CA TYR A 200 -3.54 7.48 -12.85
C TYR A 200 -3.20 7.07 -14.29
N ASN A 201 -4.07 7.38 -15.25
CA ASN A 201 -3.85 7.08 -16.64
C ASN A 201 -2.73 7.95 -17.26
N GLN A 202 -2.64 9.25 -16.92
CA GLN A 202 -1.55 10.11 -17.37
C GLN A 202 -0.20 9.63 -16.87
N TYR A 203 -0.11 9.29 -15.59
CA TYR A 203 1.06 8.75 -14.95
C TYR A 203 1.54 7.46 -15.65
N ARG A 204 0.65 6.53 -15.91
CA ARG A 204 0.98 5.29 -16.62
C ARG A 204 1.28 5.48 -18.10
N LYS A 205 0.65 6.46 -18.72
CA LYS A 205 0.95 6.81 -20.12
C LYS A 205 2.39 7.26 -20.30
N GLN A 206 2.93 8.06 -19.39
CA GLN A 206 4.36 8.46 -19.45
C GLN A 206 5.28 7.24 -19.47
N ILE A 207 5.04 6.27 -18.60
CA ILE A 207 5.81 5.02 -18.53
C ILE A 207 5.73 4.26 -19.86
N ILE A 208 4.51 4.12 -20.40
CA ILE A 208 4.27 3.44 -21.67
C ILE A 208 5.01 4.13 -22.82
N ASP A 209 4.95 5.46 -22.88
CA ASP A 209 5.58 6.25 -23.94
C ASP A 209 7.13 6.12 -23.90
N ILE A 210 7.73 6.06 -22.69
CA ILE A 210 9.16 5.81 -22.50
C ILE A 210 9.49 4.38 -22.96
N CYS A 211 8.78 3.39 -22.48
CA CYS A 211 9.06 1.99 -22.80
C CYS A 211 8.80 1.65 -24.27
N ASN A 212 7.91 2.37 -24.96
CA ASN A 212 7.67 2.18 -26.41
C ASN A 212 8.83 2.67 -27.27
N LYS A 213 9.65 3.59 -26.77
CA LYS A 213 10.86 4.08 -27.45
C LYS A 213 12.08 3.24 -27.15
N SER A 214 12.02 2.41 -26.13
CA SER A 214 13.11 1.54 -25.71
C SER A 214 13.44 0.50 -26.78
N PRO A 215 14.73 0.21 -27.03
CA PRO A 215 15.16 -0.86 -27.96
C PRO A 215 14.95 -2.27 -27.41
N PHE A 216 14.58 -2.40 -26.14
CA PHE A 216 14.43 -3.67 -25.46
C PHE A 216 13.11 -4.38 -25.79
N MET A 217 13.11 -5.72 -25.70
CA MET A 217 11.92 -6.53 -25.93
C MET A 217 10.96 -6.40 -24.73
N VAL A 218 9.86 -5.71 -24.94
CA VAL A 218 8.86 -5.40 -23.91
C VAL A 218 7.65 -6.32 -24.02
N ALA A 219 7.38 -7.09 -22.98
CA ALA A 219 6.10 -7.79 -22.80
C ALA A 219 5.04 -6.78 -22.32
N LYS A 220 4.09 -6.46 -23.19
CA LYS A 220 3.03 -5.46 -22.95
C LYS A 220 1.72 -6.16 -22.63
N LEU A 221 1.24 -5.98 -21.44
CA LEU A 221 -0.06 -6.50 -21.00
C LEU A 221 -0.88 -5.39 -20.34
N TYR A 222 -1.19 -4.38 -21.12
CA TYR A 222 -2.08 -3.29 -20.73
C TYR A 222 -3.10 -3.07 -21.86
N ASN A 223 -4.35 -3.45 -21.67
CA ASN A 223 -5.39 -3.26 -22.67
C ASN A 223 -6.76 -2.92 -22.08
N GLY A 224 -6.77 -2.32 -20.88
CA GLY A 224 -8.01 -1.95 -20.19
C GLY A 224 -8.82 -3.13 -19.65
N GLN A 225 -8.46 -4.36 -19.99
CA GLN A 225 -9.13 -5.57 -19.51
C GLN A 225 -8.33 -6.22 -18.38
N ARG A 226 -9.04 -6.90 -17.49
CA ARG A 226 -8.41 -7.73 -16.46
C ARG A 226 -7.72 -8.90 -17.13
N LEU A 227 -6.40 -8.98 -16.97
CA LEU A 227 -5.61 -10.04 -17.55
C LEU A 227 -5.99 -11.40 -16.94
N ASP A 228 -5.93 -12.44 -17.77
CA ASP A 228 -5.93 -13.81 -17.29
C ASP A 228 -4.77 -14.01 -16.30
N PRO A 229 -5.03 -14.44 -15.05
CA PRO A 229 -3.99 -14.58 -14.03
C PRO A 229 -2.83 -15.49 -14.44
N GLN A 230 -3.09 -16.53 -15.23
CA GLN A 230 -2.06 -17.48 -15.67
C GLN A 230 -1.14 -16.83 -16.71
N LYS A 231 -1.69 -16.13 -17.69
CA LYS A 231 -0.91 -15.36 -18.66
C LYS A 231 -0.10 -14.28 -17.97
N TRP A 232 -0.70 -13.56 -17.03
CA TRP A 232 -0.01 -12.54 -16.24
C TRP A 232 1.20 -13.12 -15.50
N ALA A 233 1.03 -14.23 -14.79
CA ALA A 233 2.12 -14.91 -14.10
C ALA A 233 3.19 -15.42 -15.08
N GLN A 234 2.80 -15.99 -16.22
CA GLN A 234 3.71 -16.49 -17.25
C GLN A 234 4.62 -15.38 -17.79
N TYR A 235 4.06 -14.22 -18.12
CA TYR A 235 4.88 -13.12 -18.66
C TYR A 235 5.82 -12.54 -17.61
N GLN A 236 5.41 -12.43 -16.36
CA GLN A 236 6.32 -12.04 -15.28
C GLN A 236 7.48 -13.05 -15.13
N TYR A 237 7.14 -14.34 -15.11
CA TYR A 237 8.14 -15.40 -15.06
C TYR A 237 9.18 -15.32 -16.17
N MET A 238 8.75 -14.92 -17.37
CA MET A 238 9.59 -14.85 -18.58
C MET A 238 10.33 -13.53 -18.74
N SER A 239 10.15 -12.54 -17.88
CA SER A 239 10.75 -11.21 -18.02
C SER A 239 11.96 -11.03 -17.09
N LYS A 240 13.03 -10.37 -17.60
CA LYS A 240 14.21 -10.01 -16.79
C LYS A 240 13.85 -8.95 -15.73
N VAL A 241 13.17 -7.90 -16.17
CA VAL A 241 12.81 -6.74 -15.35
C VAL A 241 11.30 -6.61 -15.30
N ILE A 242 10.75 -6.46 -14.10
CA ILE A 242 9.33 -6.14 -13.87
C ILE A 242 9.25 -4.68 -13.45
N LEU A 243 8.64 -3.85 -14.29
CA LEU A 243 8.29 -2.49 -13.92
C LEU A 243 6.95 -2.51 -13.17
N SER A 244 7.00 -2.15 -11.90
CA SER A 244 5.86 -2.16 -10.99
C SER A 244 5.54 -0.74 -10.49
N PRO A 245 4.95 0.12 -11.34
CA PRO A 245 4.67 1.48 -10.96
C PRO A 245 3.58 1.55 -9.88
N PHE A 246 3.53 2.68 -9.18
CA PHE A 246 2.45 2.99 -8.27
C PHE A 246 1.10 2.87 -8.97
N GLY A 247 0.14 2.45 -8.20
CA GLY A 247 -1.27 2.50 -8.59
C GLY A 247 -1.96 3.62 -7.85
N TYR A 248 -3.06 3.29 -7.20
CA TYR A 248 -3.64 4.14 -6.15
C TYR A 248 -2.84 4.05 -4.85
N GLY A 249 -2.12 2.96 -4.65
CA GLY A 249 -1.22 2.73 -3.53
C GLY A 249 0.17 3.26 -3.77
N SER A 250 0.82 3.69 -2.72
CA SER A 250 2.13 4.32 -2.73
C SER A 250 3.24 3.43 -2.18
N TYR A 251 3.02 2.13 -2.02
CA TYR A 251 4.05 1.22 -1.50
C TYR A 251 3.99 -0.16 -2.16
N GLY A 252 4.72 -1.12 -1.62
CA GLY A 252 4.87 -2.44 -2.18
C GLY A 252 3.56 -3.15 -2.48
N ALA A 253 3.38 -3.56 -3.71
CA ALA A 253 2.27 -4.39 -4.13
C ALA A 253 2.63 -5.88 -4.03
N PRO A 254 1.65 -6.79 -3.89
CA PRO A 254 1.92 -8.24 -3.95
C PRO A 254 2.72 -8.68 -5.16
N ARG A 255 2.53 -8.01 -6.31
CA ARG A 255 3.30 -8.27 -7.55
C ARG A 255 4.79 -7.99 -7.41
N ASP A 256 5.23 -7.14 -6.47
CA ASP A 256 6.62 -6.81 -6.28
C ASP A 256 7.39 -8.03 -5.78
N ILE A 257 6.90 -8.68 -4.73
CA ILE A 257 7.53 -9.90 -4.22
C ILE A 257 7.33 -11.10 -5.14
N MET A 258 6.20 -11.15 -5.87
CA MET A 258 6.00 -12.18 -6.91
C MET A 258 7.05 -12.06 -8.01
N ALA A 259 7.37 -10.85 -8.49
CA ALA A 259 8.42 -10.63 -9.47
C ALA A 259 9.76 -11.18 -8.97
N VAL A 260 10.10 -10.88 -7.72
CA VAL A 260 11.32 -11.36 -7.07
C VAL A 260 11.30 -12.87 -6.89
N SER A 261 10.18 -13.47 -6.47
CA SER A 261 10.06 -14.93 -6.33
C SER A 261 10.24 -15.70 -7.64
N MET A 262 10.02 -15.01 -8.76
CA MET A 262 10.25 -15.51 -10.12
C MET A 262 11.64 -15.17 -10.66
N GLY A 263 12.49 -14.54 -9.85
CA GLY A 263 13.86 -14.19 -10.24
C GLY A 263 13.92 -13.05 -11.25
N SER A 264 13.05 -12.09 -11.16
CA SER A 264 13.07 -10.87 -11.96
C SER A 264 13.56 -9.68 -11.11
N ILE A 265 14.25 -8.74 -11.73
CA ILE A 265 14.60 -7.49 -11.07
C ILE A 265 13.34 -6.65 -10.93
N LEU A 266 13.07 -6.18 -9.73
CA LEU A 266 12.00 -5.21 -9.47
C LEU A 266 12.52 -3.80 -9.76
N LEU A 267 11.87 -3.12 -10.70
CA LEU A 267 12.09 -1.71 -11.02
C LEU A 267 10.80 -0.94 -10.71
N LYS A 268 10.88 0.11 -9.90
CA LYS A 268 9.75 0.96 -9.55
C LYS A 268 10.22 2.32 -9.04
N GLU A 269 9.29 3.22 -8.78
CA GLU A 269 9.59 4.51 -8.17
C GLU A 269 10.21 4.36 -6.79
N SER A 270 11.00 5.37 -6.36
CA SER A 270 11.58 5.37 -5.03
C SER A 270 10.51 5.27 -3.95
N LEU A 271 10.76 4.42 -2.97
CA LEU A 271 9.96 4.27 -1.75
C LEU A 271 10.61 4.95 -0.53
N ASP A 272 11.67 5.74 -0.74
CA ASP A 272 12.45 6.35 0.33
C ASP A 272 11.65 7.37 1.15
N PHE A 273 10.57 7.91 0.58
CA PHE A 273 9.66 8.85 1.25
C PHE A 273 8.54 8.17 2.04
N ILE A 274 8.42 6.84 1.97
CA ILE A 274 7.36 6.06 2.59
C ILE A 274 7.85 5.43 3.89
N ASP A 275 6.99 5.51 4.91
CA ASP A 275 7.06 4.73 6.13
C ASP A 275 6.07 3.57 6.08
N THR A 276 6.54 2.36 6.35
CA THR A 276 5.71 1.15 6.46
C THR A 276 6.41 0.13 7.39
N TYR A 277 5.65 -0.78 7.98
CA TYR A 277 6.21 -1.80 8.84
C TYR A 277 5.64 -3.19 8.51
N PRO A 278 6.49 -4.22 8.35
CA PRO A 278 7.92 -4.09 8.14
C PRO A 278 8.23 -3.54 6.74
N ASN A 279 9.42 -2.94 6.56
CA ASN A 279 9.88 -2.47 5.26
C ASN A 279 10.98 -3.38 4.73
N VAL A 280 10.78 -3.92 3.52
CA VAL A 280 11.76 -4.77 2.80
C VAL A 280 12.41 -4.05 1.62
N TYR A 281 12.00 -2.83 1.33
CA TYR A 281 12.47 -2.07 0.18
C TYR A 281 13.66 -1.21 0.53
N GLU A 282 14.80 -1.49 -0.11
CA GLU A 282 16.02 -0.70 -0.03
C GLU A 282 16.61 -0.57 -1.44
N ASN A 283 16.63 0.68 -1.95
CA ASN A 283 17.12 0.96 -3.30
C ASN A 283 18.58 0.49 -3.48
N GLY A 284 18.85 -0.17 -4.58
CA GLY A 284 20.16 -0.74 -4.89
C GLY A 284 20.51 -2.02 -4.12
N LYS A 285 19.66 -2.46 -3.18
CA LYS A 285 19.86 -3.70 -2.41
C LYS A 285 18.78 -4.73 -2.65
N THR A 286 17.50 -4.32 -2.65
CA THR A 286 16.35 -5.23 -2.83
C THR A 286 15.54 -4.93 -4.09
N TYR A 287 15.66 -3.73 -4.63
CA TYR A 287 15.06 -3.31 -5.88
C TYR A 287 15.85 -2.16 -6.49
N ILE A 288 15.55 -1.78 -7.71
CA ILE A 288 16.10 -0.58 -8.35
C ILE A 288 14.99 0.50 -8.36
N ALA A 289 15.32 1.66 -7.82
CA ALA A 289 14.43 2.81 -7.84
C ALA A 289 14.67 3.67 -9.09
N CYS A 290 13.58 4.13 -9.71
CA CYS A 290 13.60 5.30 -10.59
C CYS A 290 12.97 6.51 -9.88
N LYS A 291 13.20 7.69 -10.43
CA LYS A 291 12.58 8.92 -9.94
C LYS A 291 11.06 8.89 -10.15
N ASN A 292 10.33 9.57 -9.31
CA ASN A 292 8.87 9.60 -9.35
C ASN A 292 8.31 10.32 -10.60
N ASP A 293 9.12 11.19 -11.23
CA ASP A 293 8.80 11.85 -12.50
C ASP A 293 9.25 11.06 -13.75
N PHE A 294 9.81 9.86 -13.54
CA PHE A 294 10.36 8.98 -14.60
C PHE A 294 11.47 9.58 -15.45
N SER A 295 12.09 10.69 -15.04
CA SER A 295 13.14 11.37 -15.81
C SER A 295 14.39 10.51 -16.02
N ASP A 296 14.60 9.47 -15.20
CA ASP A 296 15.71 8.51 -15.32
C ASP A 296 15.25 7.08 -15.64
N LEU A 297 13.98 6.87 -15.98
CA LEU A 297 13.43 5.52 -16.18
C LEU A 297 14.12 4.76 -17.31
N GLU A 298 14.42 5.43 -18.44
CA GLU A 298 15.10 4.81 -19.58
C GLU A 298 16.50 4.32 -19.19
N GLU A 299 17.28 5.16 -18.49
CA GLU A 299 18.59 4.80 -17.94
C GLU A 299 18.51 3.60 -17.00
N LYS A 300 17.51 3.58 -16.11
CA LYS A 300 17.33 2.47 -15.15
C LYS A 300 16.91 1.17 -15.82
N ILE A 301 16.08 1.23 -16.87
CA ILE A 301 15.74 0.05 -17.67
C ILE A 301 17.02 -0.51 -18.33
N GLU A 302 17.79 0.34 -19.02
CA GLU A 302 19.02 -0.05 -19.67
C GLU A 302 19.99 -0.68 -18.66
N TYR A 303 20.23 -0.02 -17.54
CA TYR A 303 21.08 -0.54 -16.48
C TYR A 303 20.66 -1.92 -16.00
N CYS A 304 19.37 -2.12 -15.72
CA CYS A 304 18.86 -3.40 -15.25
C CYS A 304 18.95 -4.51 -16.28
N VAL A 305 18.69 -4.20 -17.56
CA VAL A 305 18.72 -5.20 -18.64
C VAL A 305 20.14 -5.62 -18.98
N LEU A 306 21.06 -4.66 -19.11
CA LEU A 306 22.46 -4.93 -19.49
C LEU A 306 23.25 -5.64 -18.38
N ASN A 307 22.92 -5.39 -17.11
CA ASN A 307 23.58 -5.99 -15.95
C ASN A 307 22.71 -7.08 -15.28
N PHE A 308 21.78 -7.67 -16.04
CA PHE A 308 20.74 -8.53 -15.46
C PHE A 308 21.28 -9.66 -14.59
N ASP A 309 22.25 -10.43 -15.07
CA ASP A 309 22.72 -11.63 -14.36
C ASP A 309 23.42 -11.31 -13.03
N GLU A 310 24.17 -10.21 -12.98
CA GLU A 310 24.81 -9.73 -11.75
C GLU A 310 23.77 -9.18 -10.77
N LEU A 311 22.94 -8.24 -11.23
CA LEU A 311 21.91 -7.60 -10.40
C LEU A 311 20.87 -8.60 -9.90
N ARG A 312 20.47 -9.56 -10.73
CA ARG A 312 19.51 -10.59 -10.36
C ARG A 312 19.95 -11.33 -9.10
N ASN A 313 21.16 -11.88 -9.11
CA ASN A 313 21.64 -12.65 -7.97
C ASN A 313 21.74 -11.80 -6.70
N TYR A 314 22.15 -10.56 -6.82
CA TYR A 314 22.29 -9.66 -5.68
C TYR A 314 20.94 -9.17 -5.15
N LEU A 315 20.10 -8.57 -6.01
CA LEU A 315 18.86 -7.93 -5.60
C LEU A 315 17.79 -8.94 -5.15
N VAL A 316 17.65 -10.04 -5.89
CA VAL A 316 16.63 -11.05 -5.61
C VAL A 316 16.99 -11.83 -4.34
N ASP A 317 18.24 -12.27 -4.17
CA ASP A 317 18.66 -12.97 -2.95
C ASP A 317 18.50 -12.07 -1.70
N ASN A 318 18.84 -10.79 -1.83
CA ASN A 318 18.65 -9.83 -0.74
C ASN A 318 17.17 -9.62 -0.41
N MET A 319 16.30 -9.41 -1.39
CA MET A 319 14.86 -9.23 -1.15
C MET A 319 14.25 -10.47 -0.50
N ILE A 320 14.60 -11.68 -0.97
CA ILE A 320 14.14 -12.93 -0.38
C ILE A 320 14.59 -13.04 1.08
N ARG A 321 15.83 -12.69 1.37
CA ARG A 321 16.35 -12.68 2.74
C ARG A 321 15.62 -11.69 3.62
N GLU A 322 15.53 -10.42 3.20
CA GLU A 322 14.81 -9.37 3.93
C GLU A 322 13.33 -9.74 4.18
N TYR A 323 12.69 -10.34 3.17
CA TYR A 323 11.32 -10.83 3.33
C TYR A 323 11.24 -11.92 4.40
N LYS A 324 12.08 -12.97 4.33
CA LYS A 324 12.07 -14.07 5.29
C LYS A 324 12.41 -13.62 6.71
N GLU A 325 13.33 -12.68 6.85
CA GLU A 325 13.75 -12.16 8.16
C GLU A 325 12.69 -11.24 8.79
N LYS A 326 12.05 -10.40 7.98
CA LYS A 326 11.11 -9.38 8.48
C LYS A 326 9.67 -9.84 8.53
N TYR A 327 9.27 -10.77 7.63
CA TYR A 327 7.91 -11.33 7.59
C TYR A 327 7.84 -12.72 8.25
N HIS A 328 8.45 -12.88 9.40
CA HIS A 328 8.29 -14.10 10.19
C HIS A 328 6.90 -14.16 10.86
N THR A 329 6.50 -15.33 11.33
CA THR A 329 5.13 -15.58 11.83
C THR A 329 4.71 -14.71 13.00
N THR A 330 5.67 -14.13 13.74
CA THR A 330 5.38 -13.32 14.94
C THR A 330 5.41 -11.81 14.72
N TYR A 331 5.87 -11.34 13.54
CA TYR A 331 6.18 -9.90 13.34
C TYR A 331 5.01 -8.96 13.65
N LEU A 332 3.81 -9.29 13.19
CA LEU A 332 2.63 -8.46 13.40
C LEU A 332 2.17 -8.53 14.86
N ALA A 333 2.24 -9.70 15.47
CA ALA A 333 1.88 -9.88 16.87
C ALA A 333 2.80 -9.09 17.80
N ASP A 334 4.11 -9.12 17.54
CA ASP A 334 5.10 -8.34 18.29
C ASP A 334 4.86 -6.83 18.12
N TYR A 335 4.63 -6.40 16.88
CA TYR A 335 4.31 -5.01 16.57
C TYR A 335 3.02 -4.54 17.28
N THR A 336 1.95 -5.33 17.19
CA THR A 336 0.65 -5.00 17.79
C THR A 336 0.75 -4.90 19.32
N MET A 337 1.50 -5.80 19.96
CA MET A 337 1.78 -5.72 21.40
C MET A 337 2.47 -4.43 21.80
N ASN A 338 3.51 -4.04 21.05
CA ASN A 338 4.23 -2.80 21.33
C ASN A 338 3.32 -1.58 21.11
N LEU A 339 2.60 -1.53 20.01
CA LEU A 339 1.63 -0.47 19.74
C LEU A 339 0.58 -0.34 20.85
N PHE A 340 0.04 -1.46 21.34
CA PHE A 340 -0.96 -1.42 22.43
C PHE A 340 -0.37 -0.94 23.75
N LYS A 341 0.90 -1.25 24.03
CA LYS A 341 1.62 -0.68 25.18
C LYS A 341 1.82 0.82 25.04
N ASP A 342 2.26 1.27 23.85
CA ASP A 342 2.46 2.70 23.57
C ASP A 342 1.15 3.50 23.69
N LEU A 343 0.02 2.86 23.34
CA LEU A 343 -1.32 3.42 23.51
C LEU A 343 -1.90 3.25 24.94
N ASN A 344 -1.14 2.71 25.87
CA ASN A 344 -1.58 2.43 27.26
C ASN A 344 -2.83 1.52 27.36
N LEU A 345 -2.93 0.53 26.47
CA LEU A 345 -4.01 -0.44 26.42
C LEU A 345 -3.66 -1.76 27.12
N LEU A 346 -2.41 -1.94 27.51
CA LEU A 346 -1.88 -3.14 28.17
C LEU A 346 -1.23 -2.81 29.50
#